data_a79bdaab86fca43069c23687f4cc3fa9
#
_entry.id   a79bdaab86fca43069c23687f4cc3fa9
#
_cell.length_a   1.000
_cell.length_b   1.000
_cell.length_c   1.000
_cell.angle_alpha   90.00
_cell.angle_beta   90.00
_cell.angle_gamma   90.00
#
_symmetry.space_group_name_H-M   'P 1'
#
loop_
_entity.id
_entity.type
_entity.pdbx_description
1 polymer ?
#
loop_
_entity_poly.entity_id
_entity_poly.type
_entity_poly.pdbx_seq_one_letter_code
_entity_poly.pdbx_strand_id
1 'polypeptide(L)'
;VASYVPALNAIQMPYLYKNADHMWAVLDGKIGQDMLAQIESSGSGLVGLCWYDAGARSYYTTKQVSSVADMKGLKIRVKNSDMSVATFDALGCNVTPLT
;
A
#
# COMPACT_ATOMS: atom_id res chain seq x y z
N VAL A 1 -0.48 10.75 -1.50
CA VAL A 1 -1.43 11.01 -2.61
C VAL A 1 -2.78 10.34 -2.36
N ALA A 2 -2.81 9.11 -1.85
CA ALA A 2 -4.06 8.42 -1.51
C ALA A 2 -4.95 9.19 -0.51
N SER A 3 -4.39 10.11 0.26
CA SER A 3 -5.15 11.01 1.13
C SER A 3 -6.03 11.99 0.34
N TYR A 4 -5.64 12.31 -0.89
CA TYR A 4 -6.41 13.19 -1.79
C TYR A 4 -7.30 12.42 -2.75
N VAL A 5 -6.90 11.20 -3.09
CA VAL A 5 -7.63 10.31 -4.01
C VAL A 5 -7.79 8.95 -3.34
N PRO A 6 -8.87 8.74 -2.58
CA PRO A 6 -9.09 7.50 -1.82
C PRO A 6 -9.06 6.22 -2.67
N ALA A 7 -9.47 6.30 -3.94
CA ALA A 7 -9.43 5.17 -4.87
C ALA A 7 -8.02 4.57 -5.03
N LEU A 8 -6.96 5.36 -4.82
CA LEU A 8 -5.58 4.88 -4.87
C LEU A 8 -5.25 3.86 -3.78
N ASN A 9 -6.04 3.81 -2.71
CA ASN A 9 -5.87 2.79 -1.69
C ASN A 9 -6.16 1.39 -2.22
N ALA A 10 -7.06 1.27 -3.20
CA ALA A 10 -7.42 -0.02 -3.78
C ALA A 10 -6.23 -0.72 -4.44
N ILE A 11 -5.39 0.02 -5.17
CA ILE A 11 -4.22 -0.55 -5.85
C ILE A 11 -3.05 -0.86 -4.92
N GLN A 12 -3.10 -0.39 -3.69
CA GLN A 12 -2.08 -0.63 -2.65
C GLN A 12 -2.42 -1.80 -1.73
N MET A 13 -3.55 -2.46 -1.94
CA MET A 13 -3.96 -3.60 -1.10
C MET A 13 -2.93 -4.73 -1.21
N PRO A 14 -2.56 -5.35 -0.07
CA PRO A 14 -1.65 -6.49 -0.07
C PRO A 14 -2.16 -7.63 -0.95
N TYR A 15 -1.26 -8.25 -1.70
CA TYR A 15 -1.53 -9.43 -2.53
C TYR A 15 -2.64 -9.25 -3.58
N LEU A 16 -2.91 -8.02 -3.99
CA LEU A 16 -3.92 -7.71 -5.00
C LEU A 16 -3.57 -8.30 -6.38
N TYR A 17 -2.28 -8.27 -6.73
CA TYR A 17 -1.80 -8.70 -8.04
C TYR A 17 -1.20 -10.10 -7.99
N LYS A 18 -1.36 -10.86 -9.07
CA LYS A 18 -0.76 -12.21 -9.19
C LYS A 18 0.76 -12.16 -9.28
N ASN A 19 1.28 -11.18 -10.00
CA ASN A 19 2.69 -10.96 -10.25
C ASN A 19 2.92 -9.53 -10.77
N ALA A 20 4.17 -9.18 -11.04
CA ALA A 20 4.52 -7.86 -11.55
C ALA A 20 3.90 -7.57 -12.93
N ASP A 21 3.84 -8.56 -13.82
CA ASP A 21 3.23 -8.39 -15.15
C ASP A 21 1.75 -8.03 -15.05
N HIS A 22 1.01 -8.70 -14.15
CA HIS A 22 -0.39 -8.36 -13.88
C HIS A 22 -0.53 -6.93 -13.33
N MET A 23 0.32 -6.54 -12.39
CA MET A 23 0.33 -5.19 -11.83
C MET A 23 0.54 -4.14 -12.92
N TRP A 24 1.53 -4.32 -13.78
CA TRP A 24 1.83 -3.38 -14.87
C TRP A 24 0.73 -3.35 -15.93
N ALA A 25 0.10 -4.48 -16.22
CA ALA A 25 -1.05 -4.52 -17.12
C ALA A 25 -2.21 -3.65 -16.61
N VAL A 26 -2.44 -3.63 -15.30
CA VAL A 26 -3.46 -2.77 -14.67
C VAL A 26 -3.03 -1.30 -14.67
N LEU A 27 -1.81 -1.01 -14.22
CA LEU A 27 -1.35 0.36 -14.01
C LEU A 27 -1.06 1.11 -15.33
N ASP A 28 -0.53 0.41 -16.34
CA ASP A 28 -0.31 0.98 -17.67
C ASP A 28 -1.57 0.99 -18.53
N GLY A 29 -2.59 0.23 -18.14
CA GLY A 29 -3.87 0.18 -18.81
C GLY A 29 -4.82 1.31 -18.43
N LYS A 30 -6.06 1.19 -18.84
CA LYS A 30 -7.10 2.21 -18.62
C LYS A 30 -7.32 2.53 -17.13
N ILE A 31 -7.30 1.52 -16.26
CA ILE A 31 -7.51 1.69 -14.83
C ILE A 31 -6.44 2.61 -14.24
N GLY A 32 -5.18 2.31 -14.51
CA GLY A 32 -4.05 3.11 -14.02
C GLY A 32 -4.04 4.53 -14.60
N GLN A 33 -4.35 4.68 -15.87
CA GLN A 33 -4.41 5.99 -16.52
C GLN A 33 -5.57 6.84 -15.98
N ASP A 34 -6.73 6.25 -15.74
CA ASP A 34 -7.86 6.95 -15.12
C ASP A 34 -7.52 7.41 -13.69
N MET A 35 -6.78 6.61 -12.92
CA MET A 35 -6.33 6.98 -11.58
C MET A 35 -5.32 8.13 -11.58
N LEU A 36 -4.39 8.17 -12.55
CA LEU A 36 -3.48 9.30 -12.71
C LEU A 36 -4.26 10.59 -13.03
N ALA A 37 -5.28 10.51 -13.87
CA ALA A 37 -6.15 11.64 -14.18
C ALA A 37 -6.94 12.13 -12.96
N GLN A 38 -7.36 11.23 -12.07
CA GLN A 38 -8.05 11.60 -10.82
C GLN A 38 -7.17 12.41 -9.87
N ILE A 39 -5.86 12.22 -9.89
CA ILE A 39 -4.93 13.00 -9.08
C ILE A 39 -5.03 14.48 -9.45
N GLU A 40 -4.99 14.79 -10.73
CA GLU A 40 -5.12 16.16 -11.23
C GLU A 40 -6.49 16.74 -10.92
N SER A 41 -7.56 15.98 -11.16
CA SER A 41 -8.95 16.43 -10.94
C SER A 41 -9.34 16.52 -9.46
N SER A 42 -8.53 15.99 -8.53
CA SER A 42 -8.82 16.00 -7.10
C SER A 42 -8.74 17.39 -6.44
N GLY A 43 -8.18 18.37 -7.12
CA GLY A 43 -7.94 19.70 -6.57
C GLY A 43 -6.76 19.77 -5.59
N SER A 44 -5.92 18.73 -5.53
CA SER A 44 -4.75 18.67 -4.65
C SER A 44 -3.58 19.58 -5.10
N GLY A 45 -3.62 20.09 -6.33
CA GLY A 45 -2.49 20.79 -6.94
C GLY A 45 -1.40 19.84 -7.48
N LEU A 46 -1.67 18.54 -7.52
CA LEU A 46 -0.76 17.50 -8.03
C LEU A 46 -1.21 17.01 -9.39
N VAL A 47 -0.25 16.61 -10.21
CA VAL A 47 -0.47 15.94 -11.49
C VAL A 47 0.19 14.57 -11.46
N GLY A 48 -0.56 13.53 -11.82
CA GLY A 48 -0.03 12.17 -11.95
C GLY A 48 0.68 12.00 -13.29
N LEU A 49 1.98 11.74 -13.26
CA LEU A 49 2.79 11.59 -14.48
C LEU A 49 2.93 10.13 -14.89
N CYS A 50 3.26 9.26 -13.95
CA CYS A 50 3.48 7.85 -14.22
C CYS A 50 3.39 7.02 -12.93
N TRP A 51 3.39 5.71 -13.10
CA TRP A 51 3.51 4.76 -12.01
C TRP A 51 4.96 4.35 -11.81
N TYR A 52 5.32 4.10 -10.56
CA TYR A 52 6.65 3.67 -10.17
C TYR A 52 6.53 2.49 -9.20
N ASP A 53 7.25 1.41 -9.48
CA ASP A 53 7.33 0.25 -8.60
C ASP A 53 8.49 0.43 -7.63
N ALA A 54 8.18 0.58 -6.36
CA ALA A 54 9.17 0.67 -5.28
C ALA A 54 9.65 -0.70 -4.76
N GLY A 55 9.21 -1.78 -5.40
CA GLY A 55 9.54 -3.14 -5.01
C GLY A 55 8.76 -3.67 -3.81
N ALA A 56 9.14 -4.85 -3.36
CA ALA A 56 8.54 -5.49 -2.20
C ALA A 56 9.11 -4.91 -0.90
N ARG A 57 8.27 -4.87 0.13
CA ARG A 57 8.68 -4.46 1.48
C ARG A 57 9.00 -5.67 2.32
N SER A 58 10.09 -5.59 3.06
CA SER A 58 10.47 -6.60 4.05
C SER A 58 10.31 -6.03 5.46
N TYR A 59 10.09 -6.92 6.42
CA TYR A 59 9.96 -6.55 7.83
C TYR A 59 11.21 -6.96 8.59
N TYR A 60 11.63 -6.09 9.47
CA TYR A 60 12.74 -6.33 10.39
C TYR A 60 12.15 -6.54 11.77
N THR A 61 12.38 -7.71 12.34
CA THR A 61 11.80 -8.10 13.63
C THR A 61 12.88 -8.60 14.58
N THR A 62 12.65 -8.45 15.87
CA THR A 62 13.58 -8.94 16.91
C THR A 62 13.35 -10.41 17.25
N LYS A 63 12.26 -11.01 16.74
CA LYS A 63 11.96 -12.43 16.88
C LYS A 63 11.67 -13.03 15.52
N GLN A 64 11.86 -14.33 15.38
CA GLN A 64 11.53 -15.04 14.17
C GLN A 64 10.01 -15.05 13.95
N VAL A 65 9.60 -14.69 12.73
CA VAL A 65 8.22 -14.74 12.27
C VAL A 65 8.16 -15.69 11.08
N SER A 66 7.50 -16.83 11.26
CA SER A 66 7.39 -17.87 10.23
C SER A 66 5.96 -18.10 9.75
N SER A 67 4.98 -17.53 10.45
CA SER A 67 3.55 -17.65 10.13
C SER A 67 2.78 -16.41 10.54
N VAL A 68 1.54 -16.30 10.09
CA VAL A 68 0.64 -15.21 10.50
C VAL A 68 0.39 -15.26 12.01
N ALA A 69 0.30 -16.45 12.61
CA ALA A 69 0.10 -16.60 14.04
C ALA A 69 1.23 -15.96 14.87
N ASP A 70 2.47 -15.97 14.37
CA ASP A 70 3.61 -15.36 15.04
C ASP A 70 3.54 -13.83 15.07
N MET A 71 2.69 -13.23 14.27
CA MET A 71 2.50 -11.78 14.20
C MET A 71 1.59 -11.25 15.29
N LYS A 72 0.80 -12.10 15.94
CA LYS A 72 -0.11 -11.69 17.00
C LYS A 72 0.64 -11.05 18.17
N GLY A 73 0.25 -9.82 18.50
CA GLY A 73 0.87 -9.05 19.58
C GLY A 73 2.25 -8.49 19.25
N LEU A 74 2.77 -8.71 18.03
CA LEU A 74 4.04 -8.16 17.60
C LEU A 74 3.95 -6.62 17.53
N LYS A 75 4.86 -5.94 18.23
CA LYS A 75 4.97 -4.48 18.12
C LYS A 75 5.69 -4.14 16.82
N ILE A 76 4.99 -3.43 15.94
CA ILE A 76 5.54 -3.10 14.62
C ILE A 76 5.35 -1.62 14.31
N ARG A 77 6.40 -1.00 13.80
CA ARG A 77 6.34 0.34 13.25
C ARG A 77 5.94 0.25 11.76
N VAL A 78 4.95 1.03 11.38
CA VAL A 78 4.49 1.10 9.99
C VAL A 78 4.47 2.55 9.50
N LYS A 79 4.40 2.70 8.19
CA LYS A 79 4.15 4.00 7.56
C LYS A 79 2.83 4.57 8.09
N ASN A 80 2.80 5.88 8.33
CA ASN A 80 1.59 6.58 8.75
C ASN A 80 0.60 6.66 7.57
N SER A 81 -0.15 5.60 7.37
CA SER A 81 -1.25 5.53 6.42
C SER A 81 -2.30 4.55 6.92
N ASP A 82 -3.57 4.87 6.69
CA ASP A 82 -4.70 4.04 7.15
C ASP A 82 -4.60 2.60 6.62
N MET A 83 -4.18 2.45 5.36
CA MET A 83 -4.01 1.13 4.74
C MET A 83 -2.94 0.31 5.46
N SER A 84 -1.80 0.92 5.82
CA SER A 84 -0.72 0.22 6.54
C SER A 84 -1.17 -0.18 7.94
N VAL A 85 -1.83 0.72 8.65
CA VAL A 85 -2.36 0.44 9.99
C VAL A 85 -3.38 -0.69 9.94
N ALA A 86 -4.38 -0.60 9.04
CA ALA A 86 -5.42 -1.61 8.90
C ALA A 86 -4.85 -3.00 8.52
N THR A 87 -3.83 -3.05 7.68
CA THR A 87 -3.18 -4.30 7.27
C THR A 87 -2.58 -5.03 8.47
N PHE A 88 -1.81 -4.33 9.31
CA PHE A 88 -1.15 -4.95 10.46
C PHE A 88 -2.07 -5.18 11.64
N ASP A 89 -3.10 -4.35 11.81
CA ASP A 89 -4.18 -4.62 12.76
C ASP A 89 -4.91 -5.92 12.40
N ALA A 90 -5.20 -6.15 11.13
CA ALA A 90 -5.83 -7.38 10.65
C ALA A 90 -4.94 -8.62 10.90
N LEU A 91 -3.62 -8.46 10.91
CA LEU A 91 -2.67 -9.52 11.25
C LEU A 91 -2.50 -9.73 12.77
N GLY A 92 -3.15 -8.92 13.59
CA GLY A 92 -3.09 -9.01 15.05
C GLY A 92 -1.88 -8.34 15.70
N CYS A 93 -1.16 -7.49 14.96
CA CYS A 93 -0.02 -6.75 15.49
C CYS A 93 -0.45 -5.55 16.37
N ASN A 94 0.45 -5.13 17.24
CA ASN A 94 0.38 -3.83 17.92
C ASN A 94 1.09 -2.79 17.04
N VAL A 95 0.32 -1.97 16.36
CA VAL A 95 0.82 -1.07 15.32
C VAL A 95 1.19 0.30 15.88
N THR A 96 2.35 0.80 15.50
CA THR A 96 2.78 2.17 15.78
C THR A 96 3.03 2.89 14.45
N PRO A 97 2.09 3.75 14.00
CA PRO A 97 2.32 4.54 12.80
C PRO A 97 3.30 5.66 13.06
N LEU A 98 4.33 5.77 12.22
CA LEU A 98 5.32 6.85 12.25
C LEU A 98 5.60 7.35 10.83
N THR A 99 5.89 8.62 10.70
CA THR A 99 6.35 9.25 9.47
C THR A 99 7.82 9.00 9.21
#